data_83970c2623eca45bb1d835626e6bd589
#
_entry.id   83970c2623eca45bb1d835626e6bd589
#
_cell.length_a   1.000
_cell.length_b   1.000
_cell.length_c   1.000
_cell.angle_alpha   90.00
_cell.angle_beta   90.00
_cell.angle_gamma   90.00
#
_symmetry.space_group_name_H-M   'P 1'
#
loop_
_entity.id
_entity.type
_entity.pdbx_description
1 polymer ?
#
loop_
_entity_poly.entity_id
_entity_poly.type
_entity_poly.pdbx_seq_one_letter_code
_entity_poly.pdbx_strand_id
1 'polypeptide(L)'
;AAQERPEPQPVPAQPEQEAAPETPLNLETARRFAKVLEQEQQLMQDAQGREELETMQKTTTAICEWLEAHPESLPKARRFVEYYIPTTLKLLHTYNDVQGQQGENAETIRRDIAGILHTLNQAYSNLYDNLLSDVAMDVSSEIAALQGMLANDGLTGEGLL
;
A
#
# COMPACT_ATOMS: atom_id res chain seq x y z
N ALA A 1 6.47 -51.01 -30.28
CA ALA A 1 6.86 -50.53 -29.00
C ALA A 1 6.10 -49.27 -28.67
N ALA A 2 5.50 -49.32 -27.57
CA ALA A 2 4.73 -48.20 -27.17
C ALA A 2 5.61 -47.05 -26.91
N GLN A 3 5.25 -45.97 -27.50
CA GLN A 3 5.96 -44.80 -27.26
C GLN A 3 5.41 -44.17 -26.04
N GLU A 4 6.20 -44.16 -25.07
CA GLU A 4 5.76 -43.50 -23.89
C GLU A 4 5.80 -42.06 -24.16
N ARG A 5 4.69 -41.50 -24.41
CA ARG A 5 4.62 -40.11 -24.53
C ARG A 5 4.88 -39.51 -23.18
N PRO A 6 5.83 -38.59 -23.10
CA PRO A 6 6.09 -37.97 -21.81
C PRO A 6 4.84 -37.31 -21.31
N GLU A 7 4.49 -37.64 -20.13
CA GLU A 7 3.35 -37.00 -19.56
C GLU A 7 3.62 -35.57 -19.38
N PRO A 8 2.66 -34.75 -19.64
CA PRO A 8 2.86 -33.34 -19.40
C PRO A 8 3.11 -33.16 -17.93
N GLN A 9 4.22 -32.60 -17.66
CA GLN A 9 4.54 -32.32 -16.30
C GLN A 9 3.53 -31.38 -15.78
N PRO A 10 3.00 -31.64 -14.62
CA PRO A 10 2.08 -30.68 -14.05
C PRO A 10 2.83 -29.42 -13.85
N VAL A 11 2.26 -28.37 -14.32
CA VAL A 11 2.83 -27.08 -14.11
C VAL A 11 2.85 -26.85 -12.64
N PRO A 12 4.00 -26.54 -12.09
CA PRO A 12 4.05 -26.29 -10.66
C PRO A 12 3.11 -25.17 -10.34
N ALA A 13 2.20 -25.45 -9.47
CA ALA A 13 1.22 -24.46 -9.13
C ALA A 13 1.86 -23.49 -8.19
N GLN A 14 2.10 -22.31 -8.65
CA GLN A 14 2.54 -21.25 -7.78
C GLN A 14 3.55 -21.74 -6.77
N PRO A 15 4.62 -22.27 -7.23
CA PRO A 15 5.59 -22.83 -6.29
C PRO A 15 6.16 -21.81 -5.36
N GLU A 16 6.03 -20.60 -5.75
CA GLU A 16 6.65 -19.58 -4.98
C GLU A 16 6.10 -19.49 -3.60
N GLN A 17 4.89 -19.93 -3.40
CA GLN A 17 4.31 -19.70 -2.14
C GLN A 17 4.99 -20.44 -1.05
N GLU A 18 5.38 -21.65 -1.33
CA GLU A 18 5.83 -22.38 -0.22
C GLU A 18 7.27 -22.71 -0.30
N ALA A 19 7.82 -22.64 -1.45
CA ALA A 19 9.12 -23.21 -1.56
C ALA A 19 10.18 -22.32 -0.98
N ALA A 20 10.17 -21.09 -1.36
CA ALA A 20 11.30 -20.23 -1.03
C ALA A 20 10.94 -19.35 0.13
N PRO A 21 11.83 -19.22 1.08
CA PRO A 21 11.65 -18.23 2.11
C PRO A 21 11.61 -16.87 1.43
N GLU A 22 10.65 -16.08 1.80
CA GLU A 22 10.53 -14.79 1.21
C GLU A 22 11.62 -13.89 1.68
N THR A 23 12.15 -13.11 0.76
CA THR A 23 13.11 -12.10 1.12
C THR A 23 12.42 -11.10 2.03
N PRO A 24 13.05 -10.70 3.12
CA PRO A 24 12.46 -9.69 3.98
C PRO A 24 12.17 -8.43 3.19
N LEU A 25 11.05 -7.83 3.47
CA LEU A 25 10.66 -6.62 2.79
C LEU A 25 11.51 -5.45 3.28
N ASN A 26 12.06 -4.72 2.33
CA ASN A 26 12.93 -3.60 2.65
C ASN A 26 12.14 -2.30 2.54
N LEU A 27 11.91 -1.67 3.67
CA LEU A 27 11.15 -0.43 3.70
C LEU A 27 11.94 0.77 3.20
N GLU A 28 13.22 0.59 2.94
CA GLU A 28 14.02 1.68 2.41
C GLU A 28 13.47 2.20 1.08
N THR A 29 12.97 1.29 0.24
CA THR A 29 12.34 1.68 -1.00
C THR A 29 11.16 2.60 -0.76
N ALA A 30 10.31 2.26 0.21
CA ALA A 30 9.14 3.09 0.52
C ALA A 30 9.55 4.42 1.14
N ARG A 31 10.57 4.42 1.97
CA ARG A 31 11.07 5.66 2.55
C ARG A 31 11.65 6.58 1.49
N ARG A 32 12.37 5.99 0.54
CA ARG A 32 12.93 6.76 -0.57
C ARG A 32 11.81 7.30 -1.46
N PHE A 33 10.77 6.50 -1.66
CA PHE A 33 9.62 6.93 -2.43
C PHE A 33 8.98 8.17 -1.81
N ALA A 34 8.81 8.20 -0.49
CA ALA A 34 8.24 9.36 0.19
C ALA A 34 9.08 10.61 -0.06
N LYS A 35 10.40 10.46 -0.07
CA LYS A 35 11.28 11.60 -0.35
C LYS A 35 11.17 12.05 -1.79
N VAL A 36 11.05 11.11 -2.73
CA VAL A 36 10.88 11.47 -4.12
C VAL A 36 9.57 12.21 -4.32
N LEU A 37 8.50 11.77 -3.63
CA LEU A 37 7.22 12.45 -3.73
C LEU A 37 7.32 13.90 -3.25
N GLU A 38 8.11 14.15 -2.22
CA GLU A 38 8.32 15.50 -1.74
C GLU A 38 8.99 16.36 -2.80
N GLN A 39 9.98 15.80 -3.48
CA GLN A 39 10.66 16.51 -4.55
C GLN A 39 9.75 16.72 -5.77
N GLU A 40 8.95 15.72 -6.09
CA GLU A 40 8.06 15.80 -7.24
C GLU A 40 6.97 16.85 -7.04
N GLN A 41 6.57 17.10 -5.81
CA GLN A 41 5.60 18.16 -5.54
C GLN A 41 6.10 19.49 -6.03
N GLN A 42 7.39 19.75 -5.89
CA GLN A 42 7.97 21.02 -6.30
C GLN A 42 8.09 21.14 -7.81
N LEU A 43 8.20 20.02 -8.49
CA LEU A 43 8.30 20.01 -9.95
C LEU A 43 6.95 20.02 -10.63
N MET A 44 5.92 19.57 -9.93
CA MET A 44 4.58 19.47 -10.51
C MET A 44 3.97 20.85 -10.64
N GLN A 45 3.66 21.25 -11.87
CA GLN A 45 3.09 22.56 -12.13
C GLN A 45 1.60 22.62 -11.90
N ASP A 46 0.94 21.49 -12.07
CA ASP A 46 -0.51 21.42 -11.88
C ASP A 46 -0.86 21.40 -10.40
N ALA A 47 -1.75 22.31 -9.98
CA ALA A 47 -2.09 22.44 -8.56
C ALA A 47 -2.74 21.18 -8.01
N GLN A 48 -3.62 20.58 -8.78
CA GLN A 48 -4.27 19.36 -8.34
C GLN A 48 -3.28 18.22 -8.24
N GLY A 49 -2.35 18.13 -9.19
CA GLY A 49 -1.29 17.13 -9.11
C GLY A 49 -0.44 17.28 -7.87
N ARG A 50 -0.14 18.52 -7.49
CA ARG A 50 0.63 18.75 -6.28
C ARG A 50 -0.11 18.25 -5.03
N GLU A 51 -1.42 18.48 -4.98
CA GLU A 51 -2.21 17.99 -3.85
C GLU A 51 -2.23 16.47 -3.79
N GLU A 52 -2.34 15.84 -4.95
CA GLU A 52 -2.32 14.38 -4.98
C GLU A 52 -0.99 13.84 -4.50
N LEU A 53 0.11 14.47 -4.90
CA LEU A 53 1.43 14.03 -4.47
C LEU A 53 1.63 14.27 -2.98
N GLU A 54 1.11 15.37 -2.46
CA GLU A 54 1.20 15.64 -1.03
C GLU A 54 0.45 14.58 -0.23
N THR A 55 -0.75 14.25 -0.68
CA THR A 55 -1.55 13.21 -0.03
C THR A 55 -0.81 11.88 -0.08
N MET A 56 -0.26 11.55 -1.25
CA MET A 56 0.45 10.29 -1.42
C MET A 56 1.67 10.21 -0.51
N GLN A 57 2.38 11.32 -0.36
CA GLN A 57 3.53 11.37 0.52
C GLN A 57 3.13 11.11 1.97
N LYS A 58 2.07 11.75 2.42
CA LYS A 58 1.61 11.58 3.80
C LYS A 58 1.18 10.14 4.06
N THR A 59 0.43 9.56 3.14
CA THR A 59 -0.02 8.20 3.28
C THR A 59 1.17 7.23 3.27
N THR A 60 2.11 7.43 2.35
CA THR A 60 3.28 6.58 2.28
C THR A 60 4.09 6.64 3.57
N THR A 61 4.27 7.84 4.11
CA THR A 61 4.98 8.01 5.37
C THR A 61 4.26 7.29 6.50
N ALA A 62 2.93 7.40 6.56
CA ALA A 62 2.15 6.72 7.57
C ALA A 62 2.28 5.20 7.46
N ILE A 63 2.26 4.69 6.22
CA ILE A 63 2.45 3.27 6.00
C ILE A 63 3.83 2.82 6.50
N CYS A 64 4.86 3.57 6.16
CA CYS A 64 6.22 3.24 6.59
C CYS A 64 6.35 3.21 8.11
N GLU A 65 5.80 4.23 8.76
CA GLU A 65 5.88 4.32 10.22
C GLU A 65 5.15 3.17 10.88
N TRP A 66 3.99 2.83 10.35
CA TRP A 66 3.23 1.71 10.89
C TRP A 66 3.99 0.40 10.73
N LEU A 67 4.54 0.15 9.55
CA LEU A 67 5.23 -1.10 9.27
C LEU A 67 6.53 -1.23 10.07
N GLU A 68 7.19 -0.12 10.33
CA GLU A 68 8.39 -0.17 11.17
C GLU A 68 8.05 -0.55 12.60
N ALA A 69 6.92 -0.07 13.09
CA ALA A 69 6.47 -0.40 14.42
C ALA A 69 5.79 -1.76 14.50
N HIS A 70 5.30 -2.27 13.37
CA HIS A 70 4.54 -3.52 13.33
C HIS A 70 5.04 -4.41 12.20
N PRO A 71 6.23 -5.00 12.36
CA PRO A 71 6.82 -5.79 11.29
C PRO A 71 5.98 -7.00 10.88
N GLU A 72 5.11 -7.45 11.76
CA GLU A 72 4.24 -8.58 11.44
C GLU A 72 3.28 -8.25 10.32
N SER A 73 3.07 -6.96 10.03
CA SER A 73 2.18 -6.53 8.95
C SER A 73 2.90 -6.38 7.61
N LEU A 74 4.21 -6.54 7.59
CA LEU A 74 4.98 -6.36 6.34
C LEU A 74 4.44 -7.16 5.16
N PRO A 75 4.01 -8.42 5.32
CA PRO A 75 3.51 -9.16 4.16
C PRO A 75 2.34 -8.48 3.46
N LYS A 76 1.54 -7.72 4.19
CA LYS A 76 0.40 -7.03 3.59
C LYS A 76 0.83 -5.89 2.67
N ALA A 77 2.03 -5.38 2.84
CA ALA A 77 2.53 -4.26 2.06
C ALA A 77 3.49 -4.66 0.95
N ARG A 78 3.70 -5.97 0.72
CA ARG A 78 4.72 -6.41 -0.23
C ARG A 78 4.45 -5.91 -1.62
N ARG A 79 3.22 -6.02 -2.11
CA ARG A 79 2.91 -5.56 -3.45
C ARG A 79 3.04 -4.04 -3.57
N PHE A 80 2.74 -3.33 -2.51
CA PHE A 80 2.91 -1.88 -2.49
C PHE A 80 4.37 -1.52 -2.75
N VAL A 81 5.28 -2.15 -2.01
CA VAL A 81 6.69 -1.81 -2.10
C VAL A 81 7.32 -2.35 -3.39
N GLU A 82 6.96 -3.57 -3.77
CA GLU A 82 7.66 -4.23 -4.88
C GLU A 82 7.07 -3.94 -6.24
N TYR A 83 5.81 -3.53 -6.29
CA TYR A 83 5.15 -3.32 -7.56
C TYR A 83 4.57 -1.91 -7.72
N TYR A 84 3.77 -1.46 -6.75
CA TYR A 84 3.05 -0.19 -6.95
C TYR A 84 3.98 1.01 -6.86
N ILE A 85 4.95 0.99 -5.96
CA ILE A 85 5.90 2.09 -5.85
C ILE A 85 6.71 2.25 -7.14
N PRO A 86 7.36 1.18 -7.66
CA PRO A 86 8.13 1.35 -8.89
C PRO A 86 7.28 1.82 -10.06
N THR A 87 6.05 1.34 -10.16
CA THR A 87 5.17 1.74 -11.25
C THR A 87 4.76 3.20 -11.11
N THR A 88 4.47 3.64 -9.89
CA THR A 88 4.12 5.03 -9.64
C THR A 88 5.29 5.96 -10.02
N LEU A 89 6.50 5.56 -9.63
CA LEU A 89 7.68 6.36 -9.98
C LEU A 89 7.86 6.47 -11.48
N LYS A 90 7.58 5.39 -12.19
CA LYS A 90 7.69 5.42 -13.64
C LYS A 90 6.68 6.39 -14.25
N LEU A 91 5.46 6.40 -13.72
CA LEU A 91 4.44 7.33 -14.21
C LEU A 91 4.82 8.77 -13.93
N LEU A 92 5.37 9.04 -12.76
CA LEU A 92 5.81 10.39 -12.42
C LEU A 92 6.95 10.84 -13.31
N HIS A 93 7.85 9.94 -13.62
CA HIS A 93 8.94 10.25 -14.53
C HIS A 93 8.40 10.63 -15.91
N THR A 94 7.44 9.86 -16.41
CA THR A 94 6.80 10.16 -17.69
C THR A 94 6.07 11.50 -17.64
N TYR A 95 5.39 11.79 -16.52
CA TYR A 95 4.71 13.07 -16.38
C TYR A 95 5.70 14.22 -16.51
N ASN A 96 6.84 14.10 -15.85
CA ASN A 96 7.85 15.16 -15.93
C ASN A 96 8.38 15.34 -17.34
N ASP A 97 8.53 14.24 -18.06
CA ASP A 97 9.02 14.31 -19.45
C ASP A 97 8.08 15.07 -20.36
N VAL A 98 6.78 14.96 -20.14
CA VAL A 98 5.80 15.59 -21.04
C VAL A 98 5.19 16.85 -20.44
N GLN A 99 5.57 17.24 -19.26
CA GLN A 99 4.91 18.34 -18.55
C GLN A 99 5.02 19.66 -19.32
N GLY A 100 6.14 19.91 -19.94
CA GLY A 100 6.33 21.12 -20.70
C GLY A 100 6.02 20.99 -22.18
N GLN A 101 5.56 19.84 -22.62
CA GLN A 101 5.32 19.59 -24.02
C GLN A 101 3.91 20.02 -24.41
N GLN A 102 3.76 20.40 -25.66
CA GLN A 102 2.46 20.78 -26.18
C GLN A 102 1.98 19.72 -27.14
N GLY A 103 0.69 19.71 -27.38
CA GLY A 103 0.11 18.78 -28.32
C GLY A 103 -0.88 17.86 -27.61
N GLU A 104 -1.68 17.22 -28.45
CA GLU A 104 -2.80 16.43 -27.96
C GLU A 104 -2.33 15.21 -27.18
N ASN A 105 -1.29 14.56 -27.66
CA ASN A 105 -0.80 13.37 -26.98
C ASN A 105 -0.20 13.71 -25.62
N ALA A 106 0.57 14.78 -25.54
CA ALA A 106 1.15 15.18 -24.26
C ALA A 106 0.06 15.54 -23.26
N GLU A 107 -0.98 16.20 -23.72
CA GLU A 107 -2.09 16.57 -22.86
C GLU A 107 -2.84 15.34 -22.38
N THR A 108 -3.07 14.37 -23.27
CA THR A 108 -3.73 13.13 -22.89
C THR A 108 -2.91 12.37 -21.86
N ILE A 109 -1.60 12.29 -22.06
CA ILE A 109 -0.74 11.59 -21.09
C ILE A 109 -0.81 12.27 -19.73
N ARG A 110 -0.71 13.59 -19.71
CA ARG A 110 -0.79 14.30 -18.42
C ARG A 110 -2.12 14.06 -17.71
N ARG A 111 -3.20 14.09 -18.47
CA ARG A 111 -4.54 13.89 -17.90
C ARG A 111 -4.69 12.47 -17.36
N ASP A 112 -4.22 11.49 -18.12
CA ASP A 112 -4.33 10.10 -17.70
C ASP A 112 -3.52 9.84 -16.43
N ILE A 113 -2.30 10.40 -16.36
CA ILE A 113 -1.47 10.21 -15.19
C ILE A 113 -2.10 10.92 -13.99
N ALA A 114 -2.61 12.14 -14.17
CA ALA A 114 -3.24 12.84 -13.06
C ALA A 114 -4.43 12.04 -12.52
N GLY A 115 -5.20 11.43 -13.42
CA GLY A 115 -6.32 10.61 -13.00
C GLY A 115 -5.91 9.39 -12.23
N ILE A 116 -4.85 8.71 -12.68
CA ILE A 116 -4.42 7.50 -11.99
C ILE A 116 -3.78 7.84 -10.63
N LEU A 117 -3.19 9.02 -10.48
CA LEU A 117 -2.64 9.41 -9.19
C LEU A 117 -3.72 9.47 -8.13
N HIS A 118 -4.89 9.98 -8.49
CA HIS A 118 -6.01 10.02 -7.57
C HIS A 118 -6.44 8.61 -7.17
N THR A 119 -6.54 7.72 -8.16
CA THR A 119 -6.91 6.34 -7.90
C THR A 119 -5.88 5.64 -7.02
N LEU A 120 -4.60 5.89 -7.28
CA LEU A 120 -3.54 5.32 -6.47
C LEU A 120 -3.61 5.81 -5.03
N ASN A 121 -3.95 7.08 -4.83
CA ASN A 121 -4.11 7.62 -3.49
C ASN A 121 -5.22 6.91 -2.73
N GLN A 122 -6.32 6.61 -3.41
CA GLN A 122 -7.39 5.86 -2.77
C GLN A 122 -6.92 4.46 -2.41
N ALA A 123 -6.17 3.83 -3.31
CA ALA A 123 -5.66 2.48 -3.05
C ALA A 123 -4.67 2.47 -1.89
N TYR A 124 -3.79 3.46 -1.81
CA TYR A 124 -2.81 3.51 -0.74
C TYR A 124 -3.46 3.81 0.60
N SER A 125 -4.49 4.66 0.58
CA SER A 125 -5.27 4.92 1.78
C SER A 125 -5.98 3.65 2.26
N ASN A 126 -6.51 2.88 1.33
CA ASN A 126 -7.14 1.60 1.67
C ASN A 126 -6.13 0.61 2.22
N LEU A 127 -4.93 0.61 1.68
CA LEU A 127 -3.88 -0.25 2.22
C LEU A 127 -3.59 0.12 3.66
N TYR A 128 -3.44 1.41 3.93
CA TYR A 128 -3.17 1.86 5.29
C TYR A 128 -4.29 1.43 6.23
N ASP A 129 -5.53 1.59 5.80
CA ASP A 129 -6.67 1.17 6.59
C ASP A 129 -6.64 -0.34 6.86
N ASN A 130 -6.26 -1.11 5.86
CA ASN A 130 -6.14 -2.55 6.01
C ASN A 130 -5.05 -2.94 7.01
N LEU A 131 -3.98 -2.17 7.05
CA LEU A 131 -2.93 -2.43 8.03
C LEU A 131 -3.43 -2.25 9.45
N LEU A 132 -4.42 -1.38 9.63
CA LEU A 132 -4.98 -1.11 10.95
C LEU A 132 -6.10 -2.07 11.33
N SER A 133 -6.60 -2.85 10.39
CA SER A 133 -7.82 -3.63 10.64
C SER A 133 -7.64 -4.68 11.73
N ASP A 134 -6.48 -5.35 11.76
CA ASP A 134 -6.24 -6.36 12.76
C ASP A 134 -6.20 -5.75 14.16
N VAL A 135 -5.60 -4.58 14.28
CA VAL A 135 -5.53 -3.88 15.56
C VAL A 135 -6.92 -3.45 16.00
N ALA A 136 -7.74 -2.98 15.06
CA ALA A 136 -9.09 -2.59 15.38
C ALA A 136 -9.89 -3.76 15.95
N MET A 137 -9.71 -4.94 15.37
CA MET A 137 -10.39 -6.13 15.85
C MET A 137 -9.89 -6.53 17.24
N ASP A 138 -8.58 -6.46 17.45
CA ASP A 138 -8.00 -6.79 18.74
C ASP A 138 -8.49 -5.85 19.83
N VAL A 139 -8.52 -4.55 19.53
CA VAL A 139 -8.98 -3.55 20.48
C VAL A 139 -10.46 -3.78 20.81
N SER A 140 -11.28 -4.08 19.82
CA SER A 140 -12.69 -4.38 20.05
C SER A 140 -12.85 -5.56 20.99
N SER A 141 -12.08 -6.61 20.78
CA SER A 141 -12.15 -7.79 21.61
C SER A 141 -11.71 -7.49 23.05
N GLU A 142 -10.65 -6.72 23.18
CA GLU A 142 -10.14 -6.37 24.51
C GLU A 142 -11.11 -5.47 25.25
N ILE A 143 -11.75 -4.54 24.55
CA ILE A 143 -12.75 -3.66 25.17
C ILE A 143 -13.92 -4.50 25.66
N ALA A 144 -14.40 -5.42 24.82
CA ALA A 144 -15.51 -6.28 25.22
C ALA A 144 -15.16 -7.11 26.46
N ALA A 145 -13.96 -7.66 26.50
CA ALA A 145 -13.53 -8.44 27.64
C ALA A 145 -13.44 -7.57 28.90
N LEU A 146 -12.89 -6.38 28.74
CA LEU A 146 -12.76 -5.48 29.90
C LEU A 146 -14.12 -5.03 30.39
N GLN A 147 -15.05 -4.73 29.50
CA GLN A 147 -16.40 -4.36 29.89
C GLN A 147 -17.09 -5.49 30.66
N GLY A 148 -16.88 -6.74 30.22
CA GLY A 148 -17.43 -7.89 30.92
C GLY A 148 -16.85 -8.03 32.30
N MET A 149 -15.55 -7.81 32.46
CA MET A 149 -14.91 -7.89 33.78
C MET A 149 -15.39 -6.79 34.70
N LEU A 150 -15.52 -5.57 34.17
CA LEU A 150 -15.99 -4.45 34.96
C LEU A 150 -17.42 -4.69 35.45
N ALA A 151 -18.27 -5.20 34.58
CA ALA A 151 -19.65 -5.49 34.95
C ALA A 151 -19.71 -6.60 35.98
N ASN A 152 -18.88 -7.62 35.80
CA ASN A 152 -18.84 -8.75 36.72
C ASN A 152 -18.38 -8.33 38.10
N ASP A 153 -17.47 -7.36 38.15
CA ASP A 153 -16.95 -6.85 39.41
C ASP A 153 -17.85 -5.77 40.05
N GLY A 154 -18.94 -5.43 39.37
CA GLY A 154 -19.86 -4.41 39.88
C GLY A 154 -19.34 -3.01 39.79
N LEU A 155 -18.42 -2.77 38.89
CA LEU A 155 -17.77 -1.46 38.78
C LEU A 155 -18.37 -0.57 37.68
N THR A 156 -19.33 -1.08 36.91
CA THR A 156 -20.04 -0.26 35.93
C THR A 156 -21.50 -0.16 36.33
N GLY A 157 -22.18 0.85 35.77
CA GLY A 157 -23.57 1.05 36.08
C GLY A 157 -24.45 -0.12 35.70
N GLU A 158 -24.16 -0.78 34.62
CA GLU A 158 -24.93 -1.92 34.20
C GLU A 158 -24.78 -3.09 35.14
N GLY A 159 -23.61 -3.26 35.69
CA GLY A 159 -23.38 -4.34 36.61
C GLY A 159 -24.04 -4.13 37.97
N LEU A 160 -24.51 -2.93 38.22
CA LEU A 160 -25.11 -2.63 39.49
C LEU A 160 -26.60 -2.88 39.53
N LEU A 161 -27.20 -3.19 38.42
CA LEU A 161 -28.65 -3.41 38.37
C LEU A 161 -29.07 -4.83 38.80
#